data_64007f9523a8727be0edad44a0b58841
#
_entry.id   64007f9523a8727be0edad44a0b58841
#
_cell.length_a   1.000
_cell.length_b   1.000
_cell.length_c   1.000
_cell.angle_alpha   90.00
_cell.angle_beta   90.00
_cell.angle_gamma   90.00
#
_symmetry.space_group_name_H-M   'P 1'
#
loop_
_entity.id
_entity.type
_entity.pdbx_description
1 polymer ?
#
loop_
_entity_poly.entity_id
_entity_poly.type
_entity_poly.pdbx_seq_one_letter_code
_entity_poly.pdbx_strand_id
1 'polypeptide(L)'
;MKNKSMSQMNKERKSPQWKLVTFHEDGKQFTTWHHEKPDFKLMYKKIGTDIIQMSTGYMPELSNRKDGYVDFFMDEESKLKDMPTVNIKITEAWSKWLEKTGRQCLPGDFIAGKVCVYQKVEEEAA
;
A
#
# COMPACT_ATOMS: atom_id res chain seq x y z
N MET A 1 -6.13 28.50 -24.24
CA MET A 1 -6.57 27.91 -24.39
C MET A 1 -7.17 27.25 -24.25
N LYS A 2 -7.42 27.17 -24.15
CA LYS A 2 -7.86 26.37 -24.10
C LYS A 2 -8.37 25.94 -24.81
N ASN A 3 -8.25 26.00 -24.79
CA ASN A 3 -8.78 25.56 -25.75
C ASN A 3 -9.21 24.12 -25.91
N LYS A 4 -8.79 23.22 -25.06
CA LYS A 4 -9.25 21.86 -25.03
C LYS A 4 -10.40 21.72 -24.07
N SER A 5 -11.42 20.94 -24.44
CA SER A 5 -12.48 20.57 -23.53
C SER A 5 -11.91 19.71 -22.40
N MET A 6 -12.61 19.64 -21.31
CA MET A 6 -12.22 18.77 -20.20
C MET A 6 -12.10 17.32 -20.65
N SER A 7 -12.98 16.85 -21.53
CA SER A 7 -12.91 15.50 -22.05
C SER A 7 -11.67 15.26 -22.88
N GLN A 8 -11.25 16.22 -23.67
CA GLN A 8 -10.00 16.11 -24.42
C GLN A 8 -8.79 16.12 -23.51
N MET A 9 -8.79 16.98 -22.50
CA MET A 9 -7.72 17.02 -21.52
C MET A 9 -7.63 15.68 -20.77
N ASN A 10 -8.75 15.09 -20.41
CA ASN A 10 -8.77 13.81 -19.73
C ASN A 10 -8.26 12.67 -20.63
N LYS A 11 -8.58 12.70 -21.91
CA LYS A 11 -8.06 11.73 -22.88
C LYS A 11 -6.56 11.82 -23.01
N GLU A 12 -6.03 13.04 -23.09
CA GLU A 12 -4.60 13.26 -23.22
C GLU A 12 -3.84 12.95 -21.95
N ARG A 13 -4.45 13.23 -20.81
CA ARG A 13 -3.82 12.99 -19.51
C ARG A 13 -3.92 11.56 -19.08
N LYS A 14 -4.75 10.76 -19.65
CA LYS A 14 -5.08 9.43 -19.17
C LYS A 14 -5.45 9.46 -17.69
N SER A 15 -6.41 8.67 -17.29
CA SER A 15 -6.75 8.48 -15.89
C SER A 15 -5.54 7.97 -15.11
N PRO A 16 -5.40 8.32 -13.84
CA PRO A 16 -4.35 7.75 -13.01
C PRO A 16 -4.37 6.23 -13.08
N GLN A 17 -3.20 5.62 -13.26
CA GLN A 17 -3.07 4.18 -13.43
C GLN A 17 -2.70 3.47 -12.14
N TRP A 18 -2.28 4.20 -11.15
CA TRP A 18 -1.81 3.63 -9.88
C TRP A 18 -2.47 4.31 -8.70
N LYS A 19 -2.77 3.50 -7.72
CA LYS A 19 -3.29 3.95 -6.45
C LYS A 19 -2.28 3.59 -5.37
N LEU A 20 -1.93 4.56 -4.53
CA LEU A 20 -1.07 4.33 -3.37
C LEU A 20 -1.91 4.56 -2.12
N VAL A 21 -2.03 3.52 -1.30
CA VAL A 21 -2.78 3.58 -0.06
C VAL A 21 -1.78 3.52 1.09
N THR A 22 -1.87 4.50 1.99
CA THR A 22 -1.06 4.53 3.20
C THR A 22 -1.97 4.21 4.38
N PHE A 23 -1.64 3.14 5.07
CA PHE A 23 -2.37 2.71 6.27
C PHE A 23 -1.65 3.24 7.49
N HIS A 24 -2.33 4.09 8.25
CA HIS A 24 -1.79 4.63 9.49
C HIS A 24 -2.14 3.70 10.65
N GLU A 25 -1.34 3.76 11.70
CA GLU A 25 -1.51 2.91 12.87
C GLU A 25 -2.80 3.19 13.64
N ASP A 26 -3.39 4.37 13.47
CA ASP A 26 -4.67 4.73 14.09
C ASP A 26 -5.90 4.19 13.32
N GLY A 27 -5.67 3.42 12.28
CA GLY A 27 -6.71 2.84 11.44
C GLY A 27 -7.12 3.70 10.25
N LYS A 28 -6.60 4.90 10.12
CA LYS A 28 -6.92 5.77 8.99
C LYS A 28 -6.18 5.33 7.73
N GLN A 29 -6.82 5.50 6.60
CA GLN A 29 -6.26 5.21 5.29
C GLN A 29 -6.25 6.48 4.45
N PHE A 30 -5.16 6.70 3.76
CA PHE A 30 -5.01 7.82 2.84
C PHE A 30 -4.63 7.30 1.48
N THR A 31 -5.38 7.71 0.46
CA THR A 31 -5.16 7.25 -0.91
C THR A 31 -4.71 8.41 -1.77
N THR A 32 -3.66 8.18 -2.54
CA THR A 32 -3.23 9.12 -3.58
C THR A 32 -3.18 8.39 -4.92
N TRP A 33 -3.40 9.15 -6.00
CA TRP A 33 -3.51 8.60 -7.34
C TRP A 33 -2.34 9.09 -8.18
N HIS A 34 -1.75 8.19 -8.97
CA HIS A 34 -0.52 8.46 -9.71
C HIS A 34 -0.61 7.90 -11.11
N HIS A 35 0.01 8.60 -12.07
CA HIS A 35 0.10 8.12 -13.45
C HIS A 35 1.20 7.08 -13.61
N GLU A 36 2.22 7.15 -12.76
CA GLU A 36 3.34 6.23 -12.77
C GLU A 36 3.34 5.38 -11.53
N LYS A 37 3.99 4.22 -11.61
CA LYS A 37 4.12 3.33 -10.46
C LYS A 37 4.83 4.06 -9.32
N PRO A 38 4.26 4.05 -8.10
CA PRO A 38 4.91 4.67 -6.95
C PRO A 38 6.32 4.13 -6.72
N ASP A 39 7.27 5.02 -6.53
CA ASP A 39 8.66 4.67 -6.29
C ASP A 39 9.00 4.75 -4.81
N PHE A 40 10.23 4.36 -4.46
CA PHE A 40 10.67 4.38 -3.08
C PHE A 40 10.72 5.79 -2.50
N LYS A 41 11.04 6.80 -3.29
CA LYS A 41 11.08 8.19 -2.80
C LYS A 41 9.72 8.65 -2.30
N LEU A 42 8.66 8.30 -3.04
CA LEU A 42 7.31 8.62 -2.63
C LEU A 42 6.95 7.88 -1.37
N MET A 43 7.28 6.60 -1.28
CA MET A 43 7.00 5.79 -0.10
C MET A 43 7.80 6.25 1.13
N TYR A 44 9.04 6.70 0.94
CA TYR A 44 9.83 7.30 2.03
C TYR A 44 9.09 8.47 2.66
N LYS A 45 8.50 9.34 1.83
CA LYS A 45 7.74 10.48 2.33
C LYS A 45 6.49 10.05 3.08
N LYS A 46 5.79 9.06 2.57
CA LYS A 46 4.53 8.59 3.18
C LYS A 46 4.76 7.87 4.49
N ILE A 47 5.82 7.10 4.58
CA ILE A 47 6.15 6.29 5.76
C ILE A 47 6.98 7.11 6.75
N GLY A 48 7.79 8.04 6.26
CA GLY A 48 8.63 8.89 7.10
C GLY A 48 10.00 8.29 7.39
N THR A 49 10.48 7.41 6.53
CA THR A 49 11.80 6.79 6.66
C THR A 49 12.37 6.48 5.28
N ASP A 50 13.69 6.36 5.20
CA ASP A 50 14.38 5.91 3.99
C ASP A 50 14.83 4.45 4.10
N ILE A 51 14.48 3.76 5.17
CA ILE A 51 14.81 2.36 5.38
C ILE A 51 13.51 1.56 5.28
N ILE A 52 13.24 1.04 4.09
CA ILE A 52 11.99 0.37 3.77
C ILE A 52 12.18 -1.14 3.70
N GLN A 53 11.32 -1.86 4.40
CA GLN A 53 11.21 -3.31 4.31
C GLN A 53 9.95 -3.66 3.53
N MET A 54 10.02 -4.74 2.76
CA MET A 54 8.85 -5.28 2.07
C MET A 54 8.39 -6.57 2.75
N SER A 55 7.11 -6.73 2.89
CA SER A 55 6.49 -7.98 3.34
C SER A 55 5.23 -8.24 2.50
N THR A 56 4.53 -9.32 2.80
CA THR A 56 3.35 -9.71 2.03
C THR A 56 2.15 -9.87 2.96
N GLY A 57 0.97 -9.57 2.46
CA GLY A 57 -0.26 -9.78 3.20
C GLY A 57 -1.40 -10.17 2.27
N TYR A 58 -2.47 -10.69 2.86
CA TYR A 58 -3.68 -11.02 2.13
C TYR A 58 -4.66 -9.85 2.21
N MET A 59 -4.85 -9.20 1.07
CA MET A 59 -5.72 -8.04 0.99
C MET A 59 -6.32 -7.99 -0.43
N PRO A 60 -7.32 -8.86 -0.70
CA PRO A 60 -7.84 -9.02 -2.06
C PRO A 60 -8.41 -7.74 -2.66
N GLU A 61 -8.92 -6.83 -1.84
CA GLU A 61 -9.47 -5.56 -2.31
C GLU A 61 -8.43 -4.63 -2.93
N LEU A 62 -7.15 -4.84 -2.62
CA LEU A 62 -6.04 -4.04 -3.17
C LEU A 62 -5.09 -4.88 -4.03
N SER A 63 -5.36 -6.18 -4.17
CA SER A 63 -4.46 -7.05 -4.92
C SER A 63 -4.74 -7.02 -6.41
N ASN A 64 -3.67 -7.02 -7.20
CA ASN A 64 -3.76 -7.26 -8.64
C ASN A 64 -3.51 -8.74 -8.98
N ARG A 65 -3.30 -9.58 -7.97
CA ARG A 65 -3.04 -11.00 -8.13
C ARG A 65 -4.30 -11.81 -7.85
N LYS A 66 -4.41 -12.96 -8.51
CA LYS A 66 -5.52 -13.87 -8.30
C LYS A 66 -5.55 -14.47 -6.89
N ASP A 67 -4.36 -14.59 -6.26
CA ASP A 67 -4.24 -15.13 -4.91
C ASP A 67 -4.67 -14.13 -3.82
N GLY A 68 -4.87 -12.86 -4.19
CA GLY A 68 -5.27 -11.82 -3.26
C GLY A 68 -4.14 -11.25 -2.42
N TYR A 69 -2.90 -11.59 -2.74
CA TYR A 69 -1.74 -11.09 -1.98
C TYR A 69 -1.29 -9.73 -2.50
N VAL A 70 -0.77 -8.93 -1.57
CA VAL A 70 -0.18 -7.61 -1.87
C VAL A 70 1.17 -7.50 -1.21
N ASP A 71 2.01 -6.62 -1.74
CA ASP A 71 3.27 -6.27 -1.11
C ASP A 71 3.07 -5.05 -0.22
N PHE A 72 3.54 -5.17 1.02
CA PHE A 72 3.54 -4.09 2.00
C PHE A 72 4.92 -3.46 2.04
N PHE A 73 4.96 -2.13 2.11
CA PHE A 73 6.19 -1.36 2.29
C PHE A 73 6.09 -0.61 3.60
N MET A 74 7.06 -0.84 4.48
CA MET A 74 7.03 -0.34 5.84
C MET A 74 8.42 0.05 6.31
N ASP A 75 8.48 0.77 7.44
CA ASP A 75 9.73 1.12 8.08
C ASP A 75 10.37 -0.14 8.68
N GLU A 76 11.56 -0.50 8.20
CA GLU A 76 12.28 -1.66 8.71
C GLU A 76 12.55 -1.56 10.20
N GLU A 77 12.71 -0.35 10.73
CA GLU A 77 13.02 -0.11 12.13
C GLU A 77 11.80 0.24 12.98
N SER A 78 10.59 0.04 12.45
CA SER A 78 9.37 0.47 13.15
C SER A 78 9.22 -0.14 14.55
N LYS A 79 9.65 -1.40 14.73
CA LYS A 79 9.57 -2.10 16.02
C LYS A 79 10.68 -1.71 16.98
N LEU A 80 11.73 -1.05 16.50
CA LEU A 80 12.86 -0.63 17.33
C LEU A 80 12.61 0.71 18.02
N LYS A 81 11.51 1.38 17.71
CA LYS A 81 11.15 2.63 18.35
C LYS A 81 10.67 2.35 19.77
N ASP A 82 10.87 3.33 20.66
CA ASP A 82 10.57 3.19 22.10
C ASP A 82 9.14 2.73 22.36
N MET A 83 8.19 3.18 21.57
CA MET A 83 6.78 2.80 21.72
C MET A 83 6.20 2.49 20.34
N PRO A 84 6.53 1.32 19.77
CA PRO A 84 5.98 0.97 18.47
C PRO A 84 4.47 0.82 18.54
N THR A 85 3.76 1.43 17.61
CA THR A 85 2.31 1.35 17.53
C THR A 85 1.91 0.28 16.52
N VAL A 86 1.15 -0.71 16.97
CA VAL A 86 0.68 -1.80 16.12
C VAL A 86 -0.25 -1.26 15.05
N ASN A 87 0.01 -1.66 13.81
CA ASN A 87 -0.92 -1.44 12.72
C ASN A 87 -1.82 -2.66 12.60
N ILE A 88 -2.99 -2.58 13.22
CA ILE A 88 -3.88 -3.74 13.39
C ILE A 88 -4.33 -4.31 12.05
N LYS A 89 -4.78 -3.46 11.15
CA LYS A 89 -5.30 -3.91 9.85
C LYS A 89 -4.23 -4.63 9.03
N ILE A 90 -3.03 -4.08 9.02
CA ILE A 90 -1.91 -4.67 8.27
C ILE A 90 -1.42 -5.95 8.94
N THR A 91 -1.38 -5.97 10.28
CA THR A 91 -1.02 -7.17 11.03
C THR A 91 -1.97 -8.32 10.73
N GLU A 92 -3.27 -8.05 10.67
CA GLU A 92 -4.28 -9.06 10.31
C GLU A 92 -4.07 -9.60 8.89
N ALA A 93 -3.83 -8.72 7.93
CA ALA A 93 -3.60 -9.12 6.54
C ALA A 93 -2.33 -9.96 6.40
N TRP A 94 -1.28 -9.58 7.10
CA TRP A 94 -0.02 -10.32 7.16
C TRP A 94 -0.21 -11.69 7.79
N SER A 95 -0.93 -11.76 8.90
CA SER A 95 -1.23 -13.03 9.58
C SER A 95 -2.02 -13.99 8.67
N LYS A 96 -2.98 -13.47 7.94
CA LYS A 96 -3.76 -14.28 7.00
C LYS A 96 -2.87 -14.86 5.89
N TRP A 97 -1.93 -14.09 5.38
CA TRP A 97 -0.99 -14.59 4.39
C TRP A 97 -0.10 -15.70 4.96
N LEU A 98 0.42 -15.52 6.17
CA LEU A 98 1.21 -16.56 6.83
C LEU A 98 0.41 -17.84 6.99
N GLU A 99 -0.83 -17.74 7.45
CA GLU A 99 -1.72 -18.88 7.62
C GLU A 99 -1.99 -19.60 6.30
N LYS A 100 -2.32 -18.85 5.26
CA LYS A 100 -2.60 -19.42 3.93
C LYS A 100 -1.41 -20.12 3.30
N THR A 101 -0.20 -19.69 3.64
CA THR A 101 1.04 -20.30 3.11
C THR A 101 1.61 -21.37 4.03
N GLY A 102 0.88 -21.76 5.08
CA GLY A 102 1.32 -22.79 6.01
C GLY A 102 2.40 -22.33 6.99
N ARG A 103 2.62 -21.03 7.09
CA ARG A 103 3.57 -20.45 8.03
C ARG A 103 2.84 -20.07 9.30
N GLN A 104 3.57 -20.07 10.42
CA GLN A 104 3.00 -19.65 11.69
C GLN A 104 3.50 -18.26 12.04
N CYS A 105 2.57 -17.42 12.46
CA CYS A 105 2.91 -16.16 13.09
C CYS A 105 3.33 -16.45 14.53
N LEU A 106 4.47 -15.90 14.94
CA LEU A 106 4.90 -16.03 16.33
C LEU A 106 3.89 -15.31 17.22
N PRO A 107 3.52 -15.89 18.39
CA PRO A 107 2.60 -15.23 19.31
C PRO A 107 3.08 -13.82 19.64
N GLY A 108 2.19 -12.84 19.51
CA GLY A 108 2.51 -11.45 19.81
C GLY A 108 3.30 -10.71 18.75
N ASP A 109 3.64 -11.35 17.63
CA ASP A 109 4.32 -10.63 16.55
C ASP A 109 3.33 -9.74 15.79
N PHE A 110 3.84 -8.63 15.24
CA PHE A 110 2.99 -7.63 14.62
C PHE A 110 3.77 -6.77 13.64
N ILE A 111 3.02 -6.03 12.82
CA ILE A 111 3.57 -4.98 11.97
C ILE A 111 3.22 -3.64 12.61
N ALA A 112 4.21 -2.76 12.74
CA ALA A 112 4.05 -1.46 13.39
C ALA A 112 4.25 -0.33 12.40
N GLY A 113 3.65 0.83 12.71
CA GLY A 113 3.84 2.06 11.97
C GLY A 113 3.00 2.16 10.72
N LYS A 114 3.35 3.13 9.89
CA LYS A 114 2.66 3.38 8.62
C LYS A 114 3.11 2.37 7.57
N VAL A 115 2.18 1.91 6.76
CA VAL A 115 2.44 0.91 5.72
C VAL A 115 1.82 1.38 4.42
N CYS A 116 2.59 1.29 3.34
CA CYS A 116 2.12 1.62 2.00
C CYS A 116 1.85 0.36 1.19
N VAL A 117 0.75 0.41 0.43
CA VAL A 117 0.40 -0.60 -0.56
C VAL A 117 0.05 0.13 -1.84
N TYR A 118 0.59 -0.28 -2.99
CA TYR A 118 0.14 0.28 -4.25
C TYR A 118 -0.62 -0.78 -5.05
N GLN A 119 -1.54 -0.29 -5.86
CA GLN A 119 -2.37 -1.12 -6.71
C GLN A 119 -2.43 -0.50 -8.11
N LYS A 120 -2.26 -1.34 -9.12
CA LYS A 120 -2.50 -0.90 -10.48
C LYS A 120 -4.01 -0.82 -10.70
N VAL A 121 -4.46 0.34 -11.15
CA VAL A 121 -5.87 0.55 -11.45
C VAL A 121 -6.11 0.09 -12.88
N GLU A 122 -6.98 -0.91 -13.04
CA GLU A 122 -7.34 -1.39 -14.36
C GLU A 122 -8.27 -0.40 -15.02
N GLU A 123 -8.03 -0.12 -16.31
CA GLU A 123 -8.95 0.68 -17.07
C GLU A 123 -10.24 -0.10 -17.24
N GLU A 124 -11.36 0.55 -16.93
CA GLU A 124 -12.64 -0.05 -17.24
C GLU A 124 -12.76 -0.22 -18.74
N ALA A 125 -13.17 -1.38 -19.17
CA ALA A 125 -13.49 -1.62 -20.57
C ALA A 125 -14.60 -0.65 -20.96
N ALA A 126 -14.30 0.17 -21.94
CA ALA A 126 -15.27 1.18 -22.40
C ALA A 126 -16.50 0.52 -23.00
#